data_8d69ce8611f6a4ae9048789bab8c8605
#
_entry.id   8d69ce8611f6a4ae9048789bab8c8605
#
_cell.length_a   1.000
_cell.length_b   1.000
_cell.length_c   1.000
_cell.angle_alpha   90.00
_cell.angle_beta   90.00
_cell.angle_gamma   90.00
#
_symmetry.space_group_name_H-M   'P 1'
#
loop_
_entity.id
_entity.type
_entity.pdbx_description
1 polymer ?
#
loop_
_entity_poly.entity_id
_entity_poly.type
_entity_poly.pdbx_seq_one_letter_code
_entity_poly.pdbx_strand_id
1 'polypeptide(L)'
;AEKLMRKTGEELADLQERLYASERHPDGRSVLLVVQGMDTSGKGGIMRHVIGSIDPQGVELTSFKAPTKEEQAHPFLWRIRNALPKPGYIGVFDRSQYEDVLIVRVHDLVSRPVWMRRYGQINAFEESTVAKNTTIIKVMLHIDADEQKARLAERLDNPEKFYKFNPGDLKERAYWPEYQDAYQ
;
A
#
# COMPACT_ATOMS: atom_id res chain seq x y z
N ALA A 1 17.43 -11.37 -13.89
CA ALA A 1 16.27 -10.90 -13.12
C ALA A 1 15.20 -11.98 -13.03
N GLU A 2 14.63 -12.50 -14.14
CA GLU A 2 13.51 -13.45 -14.15
C GLU A 2 13.79 -14.76 -13.39
N LYS A 3 14.98 -15.37 -13.58
CA LYS A 3 15.37 -16.58 -12.85
C LYS A 3 15.40 -16.38 -11.33
N LEU A 4 15.85 -15.19 -10.89
CA LEU A 4 15.86 -14.84 -9.46
C LEU A 4 14.43 -14.64 -8.95
N MET A 5 13.61 -13.91 -9.69
CA MET A 5 12.19 -13.70 -9.33
C MET A 5 11.43 -15.02 -9.21
N ARG A 6 11.63 -15.95 -10.14
CA ARG A 6 10.98 -17.26 -10.06
C ARG A 6 11.43 -18.02 -8.81
N LYS A 7 12.73 -18.10 -8.55
CA LYS A 7 13.26 -18.79 -7.37
C LYS A 7 12.74 -18.19 -6.06
N THR A 8 12.79 -16.86 -5.92
CA THR A 8 12.28 -16.20 -4.71
C THR A 8 10.76 -16.28 -4.60
N GLY A 9 10.04 -16.34 -5.73
CA GLY A 9 8.59 -16.58 -5.74
C GLY A 9 8.22 -17.97 -5.22
N GLU A 10 8.95 -19.01 -5.63
CA GLU A 10 8.78 -20.38 -5.14
C GLU A 10 9.06 -20.46 -3.61
N GLU A 11 10.14 -19.82 -3.15
CA GLU A 11 10.46 -19.72 -1.71
C GLU A 11 9.40 -18.97 -0.92
N LEU A 12 8.87 -17.88 -1.47
CA LEU A 12 7.81 -17.08 -0.85
C LEU A 12 6.50 -17.87 -0.75
N ALA A 13 6.15 -18.64 -1.79
CA ALA A 13 4.96 -19.47 -1.80
C ALA A 13 5.02 -20.55 -0.69
N ASP A 14 6.16 -21.25 -0.55
CA ASP A 14 6.38 -22.23 0.51
C ASP A 14 6.27 -21.61 1.92
N LEU A 15 6.87 -20.45 2.12
CA LEU A 15 6.79 -19.72 3.40
C LEU A 15 5.35 -19.24 3.70
N GLN A 16 4.63 -18.79 2.69
CA GLN A 16 3.25 -18.34 2.84
C GLN A 16 2.32 -19.52 3.17
N GLU A 17 2.50 -20.68 2.54
CA GLU A 17 1.73 -21.89 2.85
C GLU A 17 1.93 -22.33 4.31
N ARG A 18 3.18 -22.29 4.79
CA ARG A 18 3.49 -22.57 6.21
C ARG A 18 2.87 -21.54 7.16
N LEU A 19 2.90 -20.25 6.78
CA LEU A 19 2.24 -19.20 7.55
C LEU A 19 0.74 -19.47 7.63
N TYR A 20 0.10 -19.76 6.50
CA TYR A 20 -1.32 -20.06 6.42
C TYR A 20 -1.71 -21.29 7.26
N ALA A 21 -0.92 -22.37 7.19
CA ALA A 21 -1.13 -23.55 8.02
C ALA A 21 -1.04 -23.26 9.54
N SER A 22 -0.39 -22.19 9.94
CA SER A 22 -0.27 -21.76 11.34
C SER A 22 -1.45 -20.93 11.85
N GLU A 23 -2.49 -20.69 11.07
CA GLU A 23 -3.67 -19.87 11.43
C GLU A 23 -4.25 -20.18 12.81
N ARG A 24 -4.32 -21.47 13.14
CA ARG A 24 -4.91 -21.96 14.40
C ARG A 24 -3.93 -22.04 15.57
N HIS A 25 -2.68 -21.65 15.37
CA HIS A 25 -1.69 -21.66 16.45
C HIS A 25 -1.99 -20.54 17.44
N PRO A 26 -1.87 -20.78 18.78
CA PRO A 26 -2.14 -19.76 19.79
C PRO A 26 -1.31 -18.49 19.63
N ASP A 27 -0.07 -18.61 19.14
CA ASP A 27 0.84 -17.51 18.83
C ASP A 27 0.77 -17.12 17.34
N GLY A 28 -0.38 -17.25 16.71
CA GLY A 28 -0.58 -17.03 15.28
C GLY A 28 0.01 -15.71 14.82
N ARG A 29 0.89 -15.80 13.81
CA ARG A 29 1.56 -14.65 13.20
C ARG A 29 0.83 -14.23 11.94
N SER A 30 0.96 -12.97 11.59
CA SER A 30 0.54 -12.45 10.29
C SER A 30 1.61 -11.52 9.72
N VAL A 31 1.54 -11.26 8.43
CA VAL A 31 2.40 -10.29 7.75
C VAL A 31 1.53 -9.22 7.12
N LEU A 32 1.87 -7.96 7.31
CA LEU A 32 1.25 -6.84 6.65
C LEU A 32 2.26 -6.18 5.70
N LEU A 33 2.04 -6.33 4.40
CA LEU A 33 2.80 -5.63 3.38
C LEU A 33 2.10 -4.31 3.02
N VAL A 34 2.72 -3.20 3.33
CA VAL A 34 2.27 -1.85 2.96
C VAL A 34 3.02 -1.39 1.73
N VAL A 35 2.31 -1.18 0.62
CA VAL A 35 2.89 -0.69 -0.63
C VAL A 35 2.44 0.75 -0.88
N GLN A 36 3.38 1.66 -0.82
CA GLN A 36 3.16 3.09 -0.99
C GLN A 36 3.92 3.62 -2.21
N GLY A 37 3.47 4.71 -2.78
CA GLY A 37 4.12 5.39 -3.91
C GLY A 37 3.14 6.20 -4.73
N MET A 38 3.67 7.16 -5.45
CA MET A 38 2.90 8.04 -6.34
C MET A 38 2.21 7.26 -7.46
N ASP A 39 1.33 7.91 -8.19
CA ASP A 39 0.70 7.31 -9.37
C ASP A 39 1.76 6.93 -10.38
N THR A 40 1.54 5.82 -11.08
CA THR A 40 2.47 5.17 -11.99
C THR A 40 3.75 4.59 -11.37
N SER A 41 3.95 4.67 -10.04
CA SER A 41 5.19 4.17 -9.39
C SER A 41 5.42 2.66 -9.53
N GLY A 42 4.41 1.88 -9.94
CA GLY A 42 4.57 0.44 -10.15
C GLY A 42 3.87 -0.44 -9.12
N LYS A 43 3.02 0.13 -8.25
CA LYS A 43 2.25 -0.64 -7.25
C LYS A 43 1.54 -1.87 -7.84
N GLY A 44 0.85 -1.70 -8.97
CA GLY A 44 0.19 -2.81 -9.66
C GLY A 44 1.14 -3.89 -10.18
N GLY A 45 2.40 -3.56 -10.43
CA GLY A 45 3.46 -4.54 -10.75
C GLY A 45 3.80 -5.42 -9.56
N ILE A 46 3.92 -4.84 -8.37
CA ILE A 46 4.12 -5.60 -7.12
C ILE A 46 2.94 -6.56 -6.89
N MET A 47 1.70 -6.08 -7.04
CA MET A 47 0.51 -6.93 -6.88
C MET A 47 0.53 -8.10 -7.86
N ARG A 48 0.87 -7.86 -9.13
CA ARG A 48 0.88 -8.91 -10.17
C ARG A 48 2.02 -9.90 -9.99
N HIS A 49 3.24 -9.44 -9.72
CA HIS A 49 4.45 -10.26 -9.84
C HIS A 49 4.94 -10.81 -8.50
N VAL A 50 4.62 -10.17 -7.39
CA VAL A 50 4.98 -10.65 -6.05
C VAL A 50 3.80 -11.36 -5.42
N ILE A 51 2.66 -10.67 -5.28
CA ILE A 51 1.48 -11.26 -4.64
C ILE A 51 0.85 -12.35 -5.51
N GLY A 52 0.88 -12.18 -6.84
CA GLY A 52 0.42 -13.20 -7.78
C GLY A 52 1.26 -14.49 -7.83
N SER A 53 2.39 -14.56 -7.09
CA SER A 53 3.22 -15.79 -6.98
C SER A 53 2.88 -16.67 -5.78
N ILE A 54 1.94 -16.26 -4.93
CA ILE A 54 1.53 -16.98 -3.71
C ILE A 54 0.06 -17.40 -3.77
N ASP A 55 -0.35 -18.33 -2.90
CA ASP A 55 -1.73 -18.80 -2.85
C ASP A 55 -2.69 -17.70 -2.38
N PRO A 56 -3.70 -17.35 -3.18
CA PRO A 56 -4.66 -16.32 -2.83
C PRO A 56 -5.48 -16.64 -1.56
N GLN A 57 -5.61 -17.89 -1.15
CA GLN A 57 -6.35 -18.27 0.06
C GLN A 57 -5.75 -17.66 1.34
N GLY A 58 -4.43 -17.49 1.38
CA GLY A 58 -3.71 -16.89 2.51
C GLY A 58 -3.43 -15.40 2.35
N VAL A 59 -4.13 -14.69 1.45
CA VAL A 59 -3.87 -13.26 1.14
C VAL A 59 -5.13 -12.43 1.29
N GLU A 60 -5.04 -11.32 2.02
CA GLU A 60 -6.09 -10.30 2.14
C GLU A 60 -5.59 -8.99 1.50
N LEU A 61 -6.07 -8.68 0.28
CA LEU A 61 -5.69 -7.47 -0.45
C LEU A 61 -6.71 -6.35 -0.22
N THR A 62 -6.25 -5.22 0.28
CA THR A 62 -7.05 -4.00 0.45
C THR A 62 -6.43 -2.84 -0.31
N SER A 63 -7.19 -2.22 -1.21
CA SER A 63 -6.80 -1.01 -1.92
C SER A 63 -7.52 0.20 -1.32
N PHE A 64 -6.78 1.08 -0.65
CA PHE A 64 -7.35 2.28 -0.02
C PHE A 64 -7.50 3.40 -1.03
N LYS A 65 -8.75 3.76 -1.28
CA LYS A 65 -9.16 4.91 -2.08
C LYS A 65 -9.62 6.06 -1.18
N ALA A 66 -10.18 7.11 -1.76
CA ALA A 66 -10.86 8.15 -0.99
C ALA A 66 -11.86 7.51 -0.02
N PRO A 67 -11.89 7.93 1.26
CA PRO A 67 -12.76 7.32 2.26
C PRO A 67 -14.24 7.48 1.91
N THR A 68 -15.01 6.43 2.13
CA THR A 68 -16.47 6.43 1.99
C THR A 68 -17.12 7.32 3.06
N LYS A 69 -18.42 7.61 2.92
CA LYS A 69 -19.17 8.37 3.93
C LYS A 69 -19.18 7.67 5.30
N GLU A 70 -19.25 6.34 5.32
CA GLU A 70 -19.15 5.55 6.55
C GLU A 70 -17.77 5.67 7.18
N GLU A 71 -16.69 5.48 6.39
CA GLU A 71 -15.32 5.61 6.88
C GLU A 71 -15.01 7.01 7.42
N GLN A 72 -15.59 8.05 6.81
CA GLN A 72 -15.47 9.44 7.28
C GLN A 72 -16.16 9.72 8.61
N ALA A 73 -17.17 8.92 8.99
CA ALA A 73 -17.85 9.03 10.28
C ALA A 73 -17.01 8.44 11.44
N HIS A 74 -15.90 7.77 11.13
CA HIS A 74 -15.00 7.14 12.10
C HIS A 74 -13.62 7.81 12.14
N PRO A 75 -12.82 7.59 13.20
CA PRO A 75 -11.41 8.00 13.21
C PRO A 75 -10.67 7.40 12.01
N PHE A 76 -9.71 8.13 11.41
CA PHE A 76 -9.03 7.76 10.16
C PHE A 76 -8.39 6.36 10.16
N LEU A 77 -7.93 5.86 11.32
CA LEU A 77 -7.38 4.52 11.45
C LEU A 77 -8.44 3.41 11.56
N TRP A 78 -9.73 3.74 11.63
CA TRP A 78 -10.78 2.73 11.76
C TRP A 78 -10.79 1.76 10.57
N ARG A 79 -10.82 2.27 9.35
CA ARG A 79 -10.79 1.46 8.13
C ARG A 79 -9.51 0.63 8.00
N ILE A 80 -8.39 1.18 8.48
CA ILE A 80 -7.10 0.49 8.48
C ILE A 80 -7.12 -0.69 9.46
N ARG A 81 -7.68 -0.50 10.66
CA ARG A 81 -7.81 -1.56 11.68
C ARG A 81 -8.70 -2.71 11.21
N ASN A 82 -9.79 -2.39 10.50
CA ASN A 82 -10.72 -3.40 9.98
C ASN A 82 -10.12 -4.21 8.83
N ALA A 83 -9.09 -3.71 8.17
CA ALA A 83 -8.39 -4.38 7.08
C ALA A 83 -7.12 -5.13 7.52
N LEU A 84 -6.79 -5.14 8.82
CA LEU A 84 -5.62 -5.87 9.30
C LEU A 84 -5.77 -7.38 9.05
N PRO A 85 -4.69 -8.06 8.62
CA PRO A 85 -4.74 -9.49 8.36
C PRO A 85 -5.00 -10.30 9.64
N LYS A 86 -5.72 -11.39 9.48
CA LYS A 86 -5.88 -12.41 10.50
C LYS A 86 -4.57 -13.19 10.71
N PRO A 87 -4.41 -13.87 11.86
CA PRO A 87 -3.34 -14.85 12.02
C PRO A 87 -3.29 -15.84 10.86
N GLY A 88 -2.09 -16.17 10.39
CA GLY A 88 -1.88 -17.03 9.23
C GLY A 88 -1.93 -16.34 7.87
N TYR A 89 -2.35 -15.07 7.80
CA TYR A 89 -2.55 -14.36 6.55
C TYR A 89 -1.46 -13.34 6.25
N ILE A 90 -1.27 -13.08 4.95
CA ILE A 90 -0.54 -11.92 4.45
C ILE A 90 -1.57 -10.85 4.05
N GLY A 91 -1.65 -9.78 4.84
CA GLY A 91 -2.37 -8.57 4.45
C GLY A 91 -1.54 -7.75 3.47
N VAL A 92 -2.16 -7.25 2.41
CA VAL A 92 -1.51 -6.39 1.43
C VAL A 92 -2.29 -5.10 1.30
N PHE A 93 -1.66 -3.99 1.62
CA PHE A 93 -2.22 -2.66 1.49
C PHE A 93 -1.68 -1.96 0.25
N ASP A 94 -2.52 -1.77 -0.78
CA ASP A 94 -2.27 -0.84 -1.88
C ASP A 94 -2.70 0.56 -1.46
N ARG A 95 -1.74 1.43 -1.15
CA ARG A 95 -1.85 2.61 -0.29
C ARG A 95 -2.17 2.19 1.16
N SER A 96 -2.25 3.15 2.08
CA SER A 96 -2.36 2.79 3.51
C SER A 96 -2.82 3.97 4.37
N GLN A 97 -2.64 3.84 5.70
CA GLN A 97 -2.77 4.91 6.67
C GLN A 97 -1.92 6.16 6.37
N TYR A 98 -0.89 6.01 5.57
CA TYR A 98 -0.02 7.13 5.17
C TYR A 98 -0.69 8.13 4.24
N GLU A 99 -1.77 7.74 3.51
CA GLU A 99 -2.57 8.71 2.74
C GLU A 99 -3.12 9.84 3.64
N ASP A 100 -3.36 9.54 4.91
CA ASP A 100 -3.87 10.47 5.91
C ASP A 100 -2.83 11.48 6.44
N VAL A 101 -1.58 11.41 5.97
CA VAL A 101 -0.50 12.39 6.16
C VAL A 101 0.16 12.80 4.85
N LEU A 102 -0.23 12.20 3.72
CA LEU A 102 0.26 12.52 2.37
C LEU A 102 -0.75 13.41 1.63
N ILE A 103 -1.78 12.80 1.02
CA ILE A 103 -2.75 13.54 0.21
C ILE A 103 -3.47 14.64 1.01
N VAL A 104 -3.77 14.39 2.27
CA VAL A 104 -4.44 15.39 3.12
C VAL A 104 -3.56 16.61 3.41
N ARG A 105 -2.23 16.43 3.44
CA ARG A 105 -1.24 17.51 3.57
C ARG A 105 -1.08 18.26 2.26
N VAL A 106 -0.93 17.54 1.15
CA VAL A 106 -0.73 18.12 -0.19
C VAL A 106 -1.92 18.97 -0.63
N HIS A 107 -3.15 18.53 -0.33
CA HIS A 107 -4.39 19.21 -0.73
C HIS A 107 -5.06 20.02 0.38
N ASP A 108 -4.38 20.24 1.50
CA ASP A 108 -4.93 20.97 2.66
C ASP A 108 -6.32 20.49 3.12
N LEU A 109 -6.57 19.16 3.02
CA LEU A 109 -7.86 18.58 3.38
C LEU A 109 -8.13 18.62 4.89
N VAL A 110 -7.08 18.74 5.68
CA VAL A 110 -7.13 18.95 7.13
C VAL A 110 -6.04 19.94 7.55
N SER A 111 -6.28 20.67 8.64
CA SER A 111 -5.30 21.65 9.15
C SER A 111 -3.98 21.01 9.58
N ARG A 112 -2.88 21.77 9.51
CA ARG A 112 -1.55 21.31 9.89
C ARG A 112 -1.48 20.64 11.27
N PRO A 113 -2.07 21.18 12.37
CA PRO A 113 -2.04 20.50 13.66
C PRO A 113 -2.73 19.13 13.65
N VAL A 114 -3.68 18.91 12.75
CA VAL A 114 -4.39 17.63 12.63
C VAL A 114 -3.47 16.58 12.01
N TRP A 115 -2.93 16.82 10.80
CA TRP A 115 -2.08 15.83 10.16
C TRP A 115 -0.75 15.63 10.90
N MET A 116 -0.19 16.66 11.55
CA MET A 116 1.00 16.51 12.41
C MET A 116 0.79 15.49 13.54
N ARG A 117 -0.36 15.50 14.20
CA ARG A 117 -0.70 14.52 15.25
C ARG A 117 -0.86 13.11 14.70
N ARG A 118 -1.26 12.95 13.44
CA ARG A 118 -1.46 11.64 12.83
C ARG A 118 -0.17 10.82 12.74
N TYR A 119 1.00 11.43 12.62
CA TYR A 119 2.27 10.70 12.66
C TYR A 119 2.43 9.89 13.96
N GLY A 120 2.21 10.53 15.10
CA GLY A 120 2.26 9.83 16.39
C GLY A 120 1.16 8.76 16.52
N GLN A 121 -0.03 9.02 15.99
CA GLN A 121 -1.12 8.04 15.99
C GLN A 121 -0.84 6.83 15.08
N ILE A 122 -0.19 7.05 13.92
CA ILE A 122 0.24 5.98 13.02
C ILE A 122 1.33 5.13 13.70
N ASN A 123 2.33 5.76 14.32
CA ASN A 123 3.39 5.03 15.01
C ASN A 123 2.81 4.15 16.14
N ALA A 124 1.96 4.71 16.99
CA ALA A 124 1.29 3.96 18.07
C ALA A 124 0.40 2.83 17.53
N PHE A 125 -0.26 3.04 16.39
CA PHE A 125 -1.03 2.00 15.72
C PHE A 125 -0.12 0.86 15.22
N GLU A 126 0.98 1.18 14.56
CA GLU A 126 1.94 0.18 14.06
C GLU A 126 2.59 -0.60 15.22
N GLU A 127 3.01 0.08 16.28
CA GLU A 127 3.52 -0.56 17.51
C GLU A 127 2.50 -1.54 18.10
N SER A 128 1.24 -1.11 18.22
CA SER A 128 0.17 -1.97 18.74
C SER A 128 -0.14 -3.17 17.83
N THR A 129 0.11 -3.03 16.53
CA THR A 129 -0.08 -4.09 15.53
C THR A 129 1.05 -5.12 15.60
N VAL A 130 2.29 -4.64 15.71
CA VAL A 130 3.47 -5.50 15.92
C VAL A 130 3.37 -6.27 17.24
N ALA A 131 2.92 -5.62 18.31
CA ALA A 131 2.71 -6.27 19.62
C ALA A 131 1.67 -7.41 19.58
N LYS A 132 0.85 -7.49 18.52
CA LYS A 132 -0.12 -8.57 18.26
C LYS A 132 0.38 -9.60 17.24
N ASN A 133 1.68 -9.78 17.15
CA ASN A 133 2.34 -10.76 16.29
C ASN A 133 2.15 -10.50 14.77
N THR A 134 1.89 -9.26 14.35
CA THR A 134 1.88 -8.88 12.94
C THR A 134 3.22 -8.27 12.54
N THR A 135 3.93 -8.88 11.61
CA THR A 135 5.14 -8.28 11.02
C THR A 135 4.74 -7.29 9.96
N ILE A 136 5.13 -6.02 10.12
CA ILE A 136 4.85 -4.97 9.12
C ILE A 136 6.06 -4.78 8.21
N ILE A 137 5.85 -4.92 6.90
CA ILE A 137 6.84 -4.64 5.85
C ILE A 137 6.35 -3.44 5.06
N LYS A 138 7.14 -2.37 5.03
CA LYS A 138 6.79 -1.13 4.31
C LYS A 138 7.67 -0.97 3.09
N VAL A 139 7.05 -0.82 1.92
CA VAL A 139 7.73 -0.61 0.65
C VAL A 139 7.25 0.69 0.04
N MET A 140 8.18 1.62 -0.13
CA MET A 140 7.98 2.85 -0.87
C MET A 140 8.54 2.71 -2.28
N LEU A 141 7.67 2.81 -3.29
CA LEU A 141 8.07 2.80 -4.69
C LEU A 141 8.35 4.24 -5.13
N HIS A 142 9.62 4.57 -5.19
CA HIS A 142 10.07 5.88 -5.61
C HIS A 142 10.45 5.88 -7.09
N ILE A 143 9.90 6.83 -7.85
CA ILE A 143 10.28 7.14 -9.22
C ILE A 143 10.54 8.64 -9.31
N ASP A 144 11.34 9.10 -10.26
CA ASP A 144 11.51 10.51 -10.52
C ASP A 144 10.38 11.09 -11.40
N ALA A 145 10.39 12.40 -11.58
CA ALA A 145 9.35 13.10 -12.34
C ALA A 145 9.38 12.74 -13.83
N ASP A 146 10.54 12.46 -14.40
CA ASP A 146 10.69 12.14 -15.82
C ASP A 146 10.19 10.72 -16.09
N GLU A 147 10.50 9.77 -15.22
CA GLU A 147 9.95 8.40 -15.29
C GLU A 147 8.41 8.43 -15.14
N GLN A 148 7.88 9.21 -14.22
CA GLN A 148 6.42 9.36 -14.09
C GLN A 148 5.80 9.88 -15.38
N LYS A 149 6.41 10.93 -15.98
CA LYS A 149 5.96 11.50 -17.25
C LYS A 149 5.95 10.47 -18.37
N ALA A 150 7.06 9.72 -18.51
CA ALA A 150 7.18 8.67 -19.52
C ALA A 150 6.09 7.59 -19.36
N ARG A 151 5.84 7.13 -18.14
CA ARG A 151 4.79 6.14 -17.87
C ARG A 151 3.38 6.65 -18.09
N LEU A 152 3.11 7.94 -17.85
CA LEU A 152 1.83 8.55 -18.17
C LEU A 152 1.64 8.70 -19.69
N ALA A 153 2.69 9.11 -20.42
CA ALA A 153 2.68 9.15 -21.88
C ALA A 153 2.43 7.76 -22.50
N GLU A 154 3.08 6.74 -21.98
CA GLU A 154 2.87 5.36 -22.44
C GLU A 154 1.40 4.90 -22.30
N ARG A 155 0.64 5.42 -21.34
CA ARG A 155 -0.80 5.11 -21.22
C ARG A 155 -1.62 5.74 -22.35
N LEU A 156 -1.12 6.78 -23.00
CA LEU A 156 -1.76 7.44 -24.15
C LEU A 156 -1.32 6.86 -25.48
N ASP A 157 -0.09 6.32 -25.55
CA ASP A 157 0.51 5.82 -26.77
C ASP A 157 0.25 4.33 -27.00
N ASN A 158 0.04 3.56 -25.92
CA ASN A 158 -0.16 2.13 -25.98
C ASN A 158 -1.66 1.76 -25.81
N PRO A 159 -2.33 1.26 -26.86
CA PRO A 159 -3.73 0.86 -26.79
C PRO A 159 -4.07 -0.14 -25.66
N GLU A 160 -3.13 -1.03 -25.33
CA GLU A 160 -3.31 -1.99 -24.23
C GLU A 160 -3.29 -1.34 -22.84
N LYS A 161 -2.94 -0.05 -22.76
CA LYS A 161 -2.86 0.73 -21.51
C LYS A 161 -3.87 1.87 -21.42
N PHE A 162 -4.65 2.14 -22.46
CA PHE A 162 -5.64 3.24 -22.49
C PHE A 162 -6.61 3.20 -21.31
N TYR A 163 -7.04 2.01 -20.90
CA TYR A 163 -7.95 1.82 -19.77
C TYR A 163 -7.36 2.29 -18.43
N LYS A 164 -6.04 2.51 -18.35
CA LYS A 164 -5.33 3.02 -17.16
C LYS A 164 -5.23 4.54 -17.15
N PHE A 165 -5.56 5.20 -18.26
CA PHE A 165 -5.44 6.64 -18.34
C PHE A 165 -6.52 7.31 -17.49
N ASN A 166 -6.09 8.21 -16.62
CA ASN A 166 -6.98 9.04 -15.82
C ASN A 166 -6.49 10.51 -15.90
N PRO A 167 -7.33 11.44 -16.39
CA PRO A 167 -6.98 12.87 -16.41
C PRO A 167 -6.63 13.44 -15.03
N GLY A 168 -7.13 12.83 -13.96
CA GLY A 168 -6.79 13.16 -12.58
C GLY A 168 -5.30 13.01 -12.28
N ASP A 169 -4.66 11.98 -12.86
CA ASP A 169 -3.22 11.70 -12.65
C ASP A 169 -2.35 12.88 -13.16
N LEU A 170 -2.78 13.57 -14.22
CA LEU A 170 -2.09 14.76 -14.73
C LEU A 170 -2.22 15.96 -13.77
N LYS A 171 -3.39 16.09 -13.12
CA LYS A 171 -3.61 17.14 -12.12
C LYS A 171 -2.78 16.87 -10.87
N GLU A 172 -2.74 15.61 -10.40
CA GLU A 172 -1.92 15.20 -9.24
C GLU A 172 -0.42 15.41 -9.51
N ARG A 173 0.04 15.22 -10.75
CA ARG A 173 1.42 15.49 -11.12
C ARG A 173 1.84 16.96 -10.91
N ALA A 174 0.92 17.91 -10.96
CA ALA A 174 1.22 19.31 -10.70
C ALA A 174 1.68 19.57 -9.24
N TYR A 175 1.31 18.68 -8.33
CA TYR A 175 1.70 18.70 -6.90
C TYR A 175 2.96 17.89 -6.61
N TRP A 176 3.78 17.61 -7.64
CA TRP A 176 5.01 16.80 -7.47
C TRP A 176 5.92 17.30 -6.34
N PRO A 177 6.27 18.60 -6.24
CA PRO A 177 7.10 19.10 -5.16
C PRO A 177 6.49 18.89 -3.78
N GLU A 178 5.20 19.17 -3.63
CA GLU A 178 4.47 19.02 -2.37
C GLU A 178 4.41 17.57 -1.91
N TYR A 179 4.26 16.62 -2.85
CA TYR A 179 4.36 15.20 -2.56
C TYR A 179 5.76 14.80 -2.11
N GLN A 180 6.82 15.30 -2.78
CA GLN A 180 8.20 15.01 -2.36
C GLN A 180 8.47 15.53 -0.94
N ASP A 181 8.00 16.73 -0.60
CA ASP A 181 8.09 17.28 0.76
C ASP A 181 7.27 16.48 1.78
N ALA A 182 6.18 15.86 1.36
CA ALA A 182 5.35 15.06 2.25
C ALA A 182 5.92 13.66 2.49
N TYR A 183 6.74 13.14 1.57
CA TYR A 183 7.41 11.84 1.69
C TYR A 183 8.72 11.90 2.50
N GLN A 184 9.31 13.07 2.72
CA GLN A 184 10.50 13.31 3.57
C GLN A 184 10.13 13.37 5.05
#